data_8042c20c5ea1a8ac05dd0436bbe435d6
#
_entry.id   8042c20c5ea1a8ac05dd0436bbe435d6
#
_cell.length_a   1.000
_cell.length_b   1.000
_cell.length_c   1.000
_cell.angle_alpha   90.00
_cell.angle_beta   90.00
_cell.angle_gamma   90.00
#
_symmetry.space_group_name_H-M   'P 1'
#
loop_
_entity.id
_entity.type
_entity.pdbx_description
1 polymer ?
#
loop_
_entity_poly.entity_id
_entity_poly.type
_entity_poly.pdbx_seq_one_letter_code
_entity_poly.pdbx_strand_id
1 'polypeptide(L)'
;NKEMKKTIDEFSIDGESLFKEYSPIWHDDNKLIVFEIAKSSGYPFNGRISYKRWPQFELPEYLDDRELKFSAHDEVFKYAEQKDPKIVDWHLNFADPDLFVAYGSELLAQDEIQVAEHPILGSIREMLIAKKCFAETLDDDGNPTPITITGTQRRCVINTQPNPKIGCPDGIYGNAFEIATEEQVRASISTISPPTISNILAISAPYGGSGYYTMEDMLKVLITAYTGFSC
;
A
#
# COMPACT_ATOMS: atom_id res chain seq x y z
N ASN A 1 4.76 -20.86 -25.20
CA ASN A 1 3.86 -21.16 -24.09
C ASN A 1 4.38 -20.45 -22.84
N LYS A 2 3.83 -19.26 -22.52
CA LYS A 2 4.02 -18.69 -21.18
C LYS A 2 3.26 -19.61 -20.22
N GLU A 3 3.97 -20.38 -19.41
CA GLU A 3 3.35 -21.04 -18.27
C GLU A 3 2.64 -19.96 -17.45
N MET A 4 1.34 -20.15 -17.21
CA MET A 4 0.59 -19.26 -16.34
C MET A 4 1.15 -19.41 -14.93
N LYS A 5 1.78 -18.36 -14.42
CA LYS A 5 2.30 -18.31 -13.05
C LYS A 5 1.13 -18.50 -12.08
N LYS A 6 1.24 -19.47 -11.19
CA LYS A 6 0.20 -19.82 -10.24
C LYS A 6 0.39 -19.05 -8.94
N THR A 7 -0.65 -18.42 -8.44
CA THR A 7 -0.67 -17.75 -7.13
C THR A 7 -0.59 -18.75 -5.97
N ILE A 8 -0.08 -18.29 -4.82
CA ILE A 8 -0.14 -19.03 -3.55
C ILE A 8 -1.57 -18.94 -3.01
N ASP A 9 -2.09 -17.70 -2.91
CA ASP A 9 -3.45 -17.38 -2.48
C ASP A 9 -4.04 -16.34 -3.42
N GLU A 10 -5.33 -16.46 -3.67
CA GLU A 10 -6.08 -15.44 -4.39
C GLU A 10 -7.54 -15.42 -3.99
N PHE A 11 -8.12 -14.24 -4.00
CA PHE A 11 -9.56 -14.06 -3.88
C PHE A 11 -10.03 -12.83 -4.63
N SER A 12 -11.32 -12.78 -4.91
CA SER A 12 -12.00 -11.62 -5.47
C SER A 12 -13.30 -11.42 -4.71
N ILE A 13 -13.52 -10.20 -4.21
CA ILE A 13 -14.64 -9.89 -3.34
C ILE A 13 -15.26 -8.54 -3.72
N ASP A 14 -16.56 -8.39 -3.50
CA ASP A 14 -17.24 -7.11 -3.58
C ASP A 14 -16.79 -6.16 -2.48
N GLY A 15 -16.46 -4.92 -2.83
CA GLY A 15 -15.92 -3.94 -1.89
C GLY A 15 -16.88 -3.55 -0.78
N GLU A 16 -18.18 -3.41 -1.07
CA GLU A 16 -19.19 -3.09 -0.04
C GLU A 16 -19.33 -4.23 0.97
N SER A 17 -19.36 -5.46 0.48
CA SER A 17 -19.42 -6.66 1.32
C SER A 17 -18.17 -6.77 2.20
N LEU A 18 -16.99 -6.57 1.63
CA LEU A 18 -15.72 -6.58 2.36
C LEU A 18 -15.71 -5.52 3.45
N PHE A 19 -16.05 -4.28 3.12
CA PHE A 19 -16.05 -3.17 4.07
C PHE A 19 -17.08 -3.35 5.19
N LYS A 20 -18.26 -3.87 4.87
CA LYS A 20 -19.33 -4.10 5.84
C LYS A 20 -18.99 -5.24 6.80
N GLU A 21 -18.42 -6.34 6.31
CA GLU A 21 -18.14 -7.53 7.11
C GLU A 21 -16.84 -7.38 7.91
N TYR A 22 -15.85 -6.71 7.33
CA TYR A 22 -14.51 -6.53 7.90
C TYR A 22 -14.09 -5.06 7.89
N SER A 23 -14.83 -4.22 8.62
CA SER A 23 -14.48 -2.80 8.74
C SER A 23 -13.07 -2.63 9.30
N PRO A 24 -12.29 -1.67 8.77
CA PRO A 24 -10.95 -1.40 9.32
C PRO A 24 -11.02 -0.94 10.77
N ILE A 25 -10.00 -1.30 11.54
CA ILE A 25 -9.87 -0.99 12.97
C ILE A 25 -8.76 0.04 13.14
N TRP A 26 -9.14 1.23 13.59
CA TRP A 26 -8.21 2.33 13.84
C TRP A 26 -8.01 2.48 15.34
N HIS A 27 -6.79 2.30 15.84
CA HIS A 27 -6.45 2.39 17.26
C HIS A 27 -6.04 3.80 17.67
N ASP A 28 -5.57 4.59 16.71
CA ASP A 28 -5.12 5.97 16.93
C ASP A 28 -6.25 6.97 16.60
N ASP A 29 -6.44 7.97 17.46
CA ASP A 29 -7.50 8.98 17.30
C ASP A 29 -7.29 9.84 16.04
N ASN A 30 -6.06 10.16 15.68
CA ASN A 30 -5.75 10.90 14.47
C ASN A 30 -6.06 10.09 13.21
N LYS A 31 -5.82 8.77 13.23
CA LYS A 31 -6.23 7.87 12.14
C LYS A 31 -7.76 7.79 12.00
N LEU A 32 -8.50 7.83 13.11
CA LEU A 32 -9.96 7.91 13.06
C LEU A 32 -10.44 9.19 12.38
N ILE A 33 -9.79 10.33 12.63
CA ILE A 33 -10.10 11.60 11.95
C ILE A 33 -9.87 11.47 10.44
N VAL A 34 -8.74 10.88 10.02
CA VAL A 34 -8.45 10.62 8.60
C VAL A 34 -9.55 9.77 7.97
N PHE A 35 -9.95 8.70 8.66
CA PHE A 35 -10.99 7.80 8.19
C PHE A 35 -12.38 8.47 8.09
N GLU A 36 -12.73 9.32 9.03
CA GLU A 36 -13.96 10.12 8.95
C GLU A 36 -13.97 11.01 7.70
N ILE A 37 -12.85 11.67 7.41
CA ILE A 37 -12.69 12.50 6.22
C ILE A 37 -12.77 11.66 4.96
N ALA A 38 -12.11 10.49 4.91
CA ALA A 38 -12.14 9.57 3.80
C ALA A 38 -13.56 9.06 3.47
N LYS A 39 -14.46 8.99 4.47
CA LYS A 39 -15.87 8.62 4.30
C LYS A 39 -16.80 9.79 4.01
N SER A 40 -16.36 11.02 4.24
CA SER A 40 -17.23 12.21 4.25
C SER A 40 -17.91 12.49 2.91
N SER A 41 -17.37 12.00 1.78
CA SER A 41 -17.97 12.12 0.47
C SER A 41 -19.29 11.35 0.30
N GLY A 42 -19.56 10.37 1.18
CA GLY A 42 -20.74 9.49 1.09
C GLY A 42 -20.70 8.47 -0.05
N TYR A 43 -19.64 8.42 -0.83
CA TYR A 43 -19.49 7.38 -1.87
C TYR A 43 -19.42 5.99 -1.25
N PRO A 44 -20.13 4.99 -1.80
CA PRO A 44 -20.04 3.61 -1.33
C PRO A 44 -18.66 3.03 -1.60
N PHE A 45 -18.26 2.03 -0.79
CA PHE A 45 -17.05 1.24 -1.01
C PHE A 45 -17.30 0.15 -2.05
N ASN A 46 -17.85 0.53 -3.18
CA ASN A 46 -18.23 -0.40 -4.26
C ASN A 46 -17.03 -0.80 -5.13
N GLY A 47 -17.31 -1.69 -6.08
CA GLY A 47 -16.34 -2.21 -7.01
C GLY A 47 -15.78 -3.56 -6.57
N ARG A 48 -14.99 -4.16 -7.44
CA ARG A 48 -14.43 -5.49 -7.25
C ARG A 48 -12.99 -5.36 -6.76
N ILE A 49 -12.70 -5.94 -5.60
CA ILE A 49 -11.36 -6.04 -5.04
C ILE A 49 -10.78 -7.40 -5.41
N SER A 50 -9.58 -7.41 -5.98
CA SER A 50 -8.85 -8.63 -6.27
C SER A 50 -7.54 -8.65 -5.51
N TYR A 51 -7.26 -9.75 -4.82
CA TYR A 51 -6.06 -9.98 -4.04
C TYR A 51 -5.34 -11.21 -4.57
N LYS A 52 -4.02 -11.12 -4.75
CA LYS A 52 -3.18 -12.24 -5.14
C LYS A 52 -1.86 -12.19 -4.41
N ARG A 53 -1.46 -13.30 -3.82
CA ARG A 53 -0.14 -13.53 -3.25
C ARG A 53 0.64 -14.45 -4.17
N TRP A 54 1.84 -14.04 -4.57
CA TRP A 54 2.64 -14.69 -5.59
C TRP A 54 3.84 -15.41 -4.99
N PRO A 55 4.23 -16.60 -5.49
CA PRO A 55 5.47 -17.22 -5.09
C PRO A 55 6.66 -16.47 -5.69
N GLN A 56 7.83 -16.64 -5.10
CA GLN A 56 9.09 -16.16 -5.68
C GLN A 56 9.25 -16.68 -7.11
N PHE A 57 9.69 -15.79 -8.01
CA PHE A 57 10.05 -16.15 -9.37
C PHE A 57 11.57 -16.28 -9.48
N GLU A 58 12.02 -17.21 -10.31
CA GLU A 58 13.42 -17.34 -10.64
C GLU A 58 13.87 -16.13 -11.49
N LEU A 59 15.06 -15.61 -11.16
CA LEU A 59 15.66 -14.56 -11.98
C LEU A 59 16.02 -15.15 -13.36
N PRO A 60 15.72 -14.43 -14.44
CA PRO A 60 16.18 -14.83 -15.77
C PRO A 60 17.69 -14.67 -15.87
N GLU A 61 18.32 -15.45 -16.73
CA GLU A 61 19.75 -15.33 -16.99
C GLU A 61 20.12 -13.96 -17.59
N TYR A 62 19.21 -13.38 -18.35
CA TYR A 62 19.35 -12.07 -18.98
C TYR A 62 18.06 -11.27 -18.84
N LEU A 63 18.19 -9.98 -18.57
CA LEU A 63 17.08 -9.01 -18.65
C LEU A 63 17.06 -8.39 -20.05
N ASP A 64 15.87 -8.18 -20.59
CA ASP A 64 15.70 -7.46 -21.85
C ASP A 64 16.26 -6.04 -21.75
N ASP A 65 17.06 -5.65 -22.74
CA ASP A 65 17.58 -4.29 -22.88
C ASP A 65 16.49 -3.38 -23.48
N ARG A 66 15.46 -3.11 -22.67
CA ARG A 66 14.38 -2.19 -23.03
C ARG A 66 14.69 -0.80 -22.52
N GLU A 67 14.36 0.20 -23.33
CA GLU A 67 14.41 1.58 -22.89
C GLU A 67 13.41 1.80 -21.74
N LEU A 68 13.93 2.09 -20.54
CA LEU A 68 13.16 2.42 -19.38
C LEU A 68 12.94 3.93 -19.33
N LYS A 69 11.70 4.35 -19.12
CA LYS A 69 11.36 5.76 -18.87
C LYS A 69 11.31 6.00 -17.38
N PHE A 70 12.10 6.95 -16.92
CA PHE A 70 12.14 7.38 -15.53
C PHE A 70 11.50 8.75 -15.38
N SER A 71 10.77 8.94 -14.28
CA SER A 71 10.26 10.21 -13.83
C SER A 71 10.44 10.29 -12.32
N ALA A 72 11.15 11.33 -11.85
CA ALA A 72 11.34 11.58 -10.43
C ALA A 72 10.26 12.55 -9.91
N HIS A 73 9.77 12.31 -8.70
CA HIS A 73 8.78 13.12 -8.01
C HIS A 73 9.17 13.25 -6.54
N ASP A 74 8.89 14.41 -5.96
CA ASP A 74 9.22 14.70 -4.56
C ASP A 74 8.13 14.30 -3.56
N GLU A 75 6.93 13.94 -4.05
CA GLU A 75 5.83 13.47 -3.21
C GLU A 75 6.03 12.02 -2.79
N VAL A 76 5.54 11.65 -1.61
CA VAL A 76 5.53 10.26 -1.12
C VAL A 76 4.81 9.33 -2.09
N PHE A 77 3.69 9.81 -2.63
CA PHE A 77 2.95 9.14 -3.69
C PHE A 77 2.55 10.14 -4.78
N LYS A 78 2.68 9.71 -6.02
CA LYS A 78 2.05 10.37 -7.15
C LYS A 78 1.12 9.39 -7.84
N TYR A 79 -0.17 9.60 -7.63
CA TYR A 79 -1.22 8.85 -8.32
C TYR A 79 -1.62 9.64 -9.57
N ALA A 80 -1.04 9.30 -10.70
CA ALA A 80 -1.46 9.86 -11.97
C ALA A 80 -2.73 9.18 -12.45
N GLU A 81 -3.66 9.96 -12.99
CA GLU A 81 -4.84 9.40 -13.64
C GLU A 81 -4.42 8.69 -14.94
N GLN A 82 -4.62 7.38 -14.99
CA GLN A 82 -4.31 6.59 -16.18
C GLN A 82 -5.38 6.77 -17.24
N LYS A 83 -4.99 7.28 -18.40
CA LYS A 83 -5.89 7.53 -19.52
C LYS A 83 -5.88 6.43 -20.58
N ASP A 84 -4.81 5.64 -20.64
CA ASP A 84 -4.71 4.52 -21.58
C ASP A 84 -5.13 3.20 -20.90
N PRO A 85 -6.23 2.57 -21.32
CA PRO A 85 -6.70 1.33 -20.72
C PRO A 85 -5.76 0.14 -20.91
N LYS A 86 -4.73 0.27 -21.74
CA LYS A 86 -3.73 -0.77 -21.95
C LYS A 86 -2.56 -0.68 -20.94
N ILE A 87 -2.48 0.41 -20.18
CA ILE A 87 -1.47 0.64 -19.18
C ILE A 87 -2.08 0.40 -17.81
N VAL A 88 -1.40 -0.38 -16.98
CA VAL A 88 -1.77 -0.63 -15.60
C VAL A 88 -0.72 0.01 -14.72
N ASP A 89 -1.13 0.99 -13.91
CA ASP A 89 -0.26 1.61 -12.92
C ASP A 89 -0.28 0.80 -11.63
N TRP A 90 0.90 0.53 -11.09
CA TRP A 90 1.08 -0.11 -9.81
C TRP A 90 1.76 0.85 -8.84
N HIS A 91 1.18 0.99 -7.66
CA HIS A 91 1.73 1.79 -6.57
C HIS A 91 2.34 0.85 -5.53
N LEU A 92 3.64 1.02 -5.30
CA LEU A 92 4.35 0.21 -4.31
C LEU A 92 3.84 0.53 -2.89
N ASN A 93 3.63 -0.52 -2.12
CA ASN A 93 3.55 -0.48 -0.68
C ASN A 93 4.89 -1.00 -0.12
N PHE A 94 5.56 -0.21 0.71
CA PHE A 94 6.79 -0.61 1.39
C PHE A 94 6.43 -1.48 2.59
N ALA A 95 5.99 -2.70 2.28
CA ALA A 95 5.34 -3.58 3.22
C ALA A 95 6.28 -4.09 4.32
N ASP A 96 5.74 -4.19 5.53
CA ASP A 96 6.23 -5.10 6.53
C ASP A 96 6.03 -6.55 6.04
N PRO A 97 6.85 -7.52 6.49
CA PRO A 97 6.56 -8.94 6.26
C PRO A 97 5.14 -9.34 6.65
N ASP A 98 4.59 -8.78 7.71
CA ASP A 98 3.17 -8.88 8.07
C ASP A 98 2.38 -7.70 7.46
N LEU A 99 1.71 -7.96 6.36
CA LEU A 99 1.04 -6.96 5.52
C LEU A 99 0.11 -6.04 6.33
N PHE A 100 0.34 -4.74 6.24
CA PHE A 100 -0.45 -3.68 6.88
C PHE A 100 -0.52 -3.77 8.42
N VAL A 101 0.48 -4.37 9.07
CA VAL A 101 0.46 -4.63 10.52
C VAL A 101 0.21 -3.39 11.36
N ALA A 102 0.76 -2.25 11.00
CA ALA A 102 0.69 -1.00 11.76
C ALA A 102 -0.35 0.01 11.24
N TYR A 103 -1.20 -0.36 10.28
CA TYR A 103 -2.06 0.59 9.58
C TYR A 103 -2.95 1.44 10.52
N GLY A 104 -3.41 0.86 11.60
CA GLY A 104 -4.30 1.51 12.58
C GLY A 104 -3.57 2.21 13.74
N SER A 105 -2.24 2.14 13.79
CA SER A 105 -1.42 2.73 14.84
C SER A 105 -1.19 4.24 14.65
N GLU A 106 -0.49 4.85 15.59
CA GLU A 106 -0.07 6.25 15.57
C GLU A 106 1.00 6.57 14.52
N LEU A 107 1.65 5.56 13.95
CA LEU A 107 2.65 5.74 12.89
C LEU A 107 2.01 6.14 11.56
N LEU A 108 2.62 7.11 10.86
CA LEU A 108 2.20 7.56 9.52
C LEU A 108 3.38 7.54 8.55
N ALA A 109 3.95 6.37 8.30
CA ALA A 109 4.94 6.16 7.27
C ALA A 109 4.27 5.77 5.93
N GLN A 110 5.05 5.42 4.92
CA GLN A 110 4.57 5.18 3.57
C GLN A 110 3.46 4.11 3.50
N ASP A 111 3.62 2.99 4.20
CA ASP A 111 2.63 1.92 4.28
C ASP A 111 1.32 2.43 4.91
N GLU A 112 1.40 3.06 6.08
CA GLU A 112 0.24 3.55 6.82
C GLU A 112 -0.50 4.66 6.08
N ILE A 113 0.22 5.56 5.40
CA ILE A 113 -0.39 6.59 4.53
C ILE A 113 -1.23 5.93 3.45
N GLN A 114 -0.68 4.91 2.79
CA GLN A 114 -1.39 4.24 1.71
C GLN A 114 -2.68 3.58 2.19
N VAL A 115 -2.65 2.91 3.35
CA VAL A 115 -3.86 2.31 3.92
C VAL A 115 -4.84 3.37 4.39
N ALA A 116 -4.38 4.47 5.01
CA ALA A 116 -5.26 5.56 5.44
C ALA A 116 -5.97 6.25 4.25
N GLU A 117 -5.27 6.43 3.13
CA GLU A 117 -5.86 6.96 1.90
C GLU A 117 -6.78 5.95 1.17
N HIS A 118 -6.56 4.64 1.38
CA HIS A 118 -7.33 3.53 0.80
C HIS A 118 -7.89 2.62 1.91
N PRO A 119 -8.90 3.06 2.67
CA PRO A 119 -9.36 2.33 3.86
C PRO A 119 -9.75 0.86 3.64
N ILE A 120 -10.11 0.50 2.41
CA ILE A 120 -10.43 -0.88 2.04
C ILE A 120 -9.24 -1.85 2.24
N LEU A 121 -8.00 -1.34 2.21
CA LEU A 121 -6.80 -2.13 2.50
C LEU A 121 -6.80 -2.61 3.96
N GLY A 122 -7.27 -1.78 4.89
CA GLY A 122 -7.48 -2.18 6.28
C GLY A 122 -8.53 -3.30 6.39
N SER A 123 -9.62 -3.21 5.63
CA SER A 123 -10.63 -4.28 5.56
C SER A 123 -10.07 -5.59 5.03
N ILE A 124 -9.16 -5.54 4.06
CA ILE A 124 -8.46 -6.74 3.57
C ILE A 124 -7.67 -7.39 4.70
N ARG A 125 -6.90 -6.59 5.47
CA ARG A 125 -6.15 -7.12 6.62
C ARG A 125 -7.08 -7.79 7.63
N GLU A 126 -8.15 -7.13 8.03
CA GLU A 126 -9.10 -7.68 9.02
C GLU A 126 -9.73 -8.99 8.53
N MET A 127 -10.07 -9.07 7.23
CA MET A 127 -10.56 -10.31 6.63
C MET A 127 -9.52 -11.42 6.66
N LEU A 128 -8.27 -11.14 6.28
CA LEU A 128 -7.19 -12.13 6.27
C LEU A 128 -6.95 -12.69 7.67
N ILE A 129 -6.92 -11.83 8.69
CA ILE A 129 -6.78 -12.25 10.10
C ILE A 129 -7.97 -13.12 10.52
N ALA A 130 -9.21 -12.69 10.26
CA ALA A 130 -10.42 -13.42 10.64
C ALA A 130 -10.50 -14.79 9.97
N LYS A 131 -10.08 -14.89 8.72
CA LYS A 131 -10.06 -16.15 7.97
C LYS A 131 -8.81 -17.00 8.22
N LYS A 132 -7.89 -16.53 9.05
CA LYS A 132 -6.58 -17.17 9.30
C LYS A 132 -5.80 -17.44 8.00
N CYS A 133 -5.94 -16.55 7.06
CA CYS A 133 -5.15 -16.54 5.82
C CYS A 133 -3.83 -15.81 6.04
N PHE A 134 -2.80 -16.23 5.32
CA PHE A 134 -1.50 -15.58 5.42
C PHE A 134 -1.52 -14.21 4.74
N ALA A 135 -1.22 -13.17 5.52
CA ALA A 135 -1.05 -11.79 5.05
C ALA A 135 0.45 -11.44 5.02
N GLU A 136 1.28 -12.31 4.44
CA GLU A 136 2.74 -12.21 4.53
C GLU A 136 3.35 -11.96 3.15
N THR A 137 4.29 -11.00 3.11
CA THR A 137 5.09 -10.68 1.92
C THR A 137 6.38 -11.49 1.82
N LEU A 138 6.61 -12.35 2.79
CA LEU A 138 7.66 -13.38 2.82
C LEU A 138 7.04 -14.72 3.16
N ASP A 139 7.64 -15.81 2.71
CA ASP A 139 7.31 -17.17 3.18
C ASP A 139 8.11 -17.53 4.44
N ASP A 140 7.89 -18.73 4.97
CA ASP A 140 8.56 -19.22 6.19
C ASP A 140 10.09 -19.34 6.05
N ASP A 141 10.59 -19.45 4.83
CA ASP A 141 12.02 -19.51 4.50
C ASP A 141 12.60 -18.11 4.23
N GLY A 142 11.78 -17.06 4.32
CA GLY A 142 12.17 -15.67 4.04
C GLY A 142 12.26 -15.32 2.56
N ASN A 143 11.70 -16.14 1.68
CA ASN A 143 11.61 -15.82 0.27
C ASN A 143 10.48 -14.81 0.01
N PRO A 144 10.65 -13.89 -0.97
CA PRO A 144 9.63 -12.89 -1.25
C PRO A 144 8.35 -13.52 -1.81
N THR A 145 7.23 -13.11 -1.25
CA THR A 145 5.90 -13.45 -1.71
C THR A 145 5.09 -12.17 -1.94
N PRO A 146 5.39 -11.40 -3.00
CA PRO A 146 4.70 -10.15 -3.32
C PRO A 146 3.20 -10.33 -3.40
N ILE A 147 2.48 -9.27 -2.99
CA ILE A 147 1.02 -9.24 -2.99
C ILE A 147 0.55 -8.13 -3.93
N THR A 148 -0.33 -8.48 -4.85
CA THR A 148 -1.01 -7.54 -5.74
C THR A 148 -2.47 -7.38 -5.33
N ILE A 149 -2.92 -6.13 -5.21
CA ILE A 149 -4.29 -5.78 -4.86
C ILE A 149 -4.81 -4.78 -5.89
N THR A 150 -5.93 -5.10 -6.53
CA THR A 150 -6.54 -4.22 -7.54
C THR A 150 -7.93 -3.76 -7.12
N GLY A 151 -8.35 -2.61 -7.67
CA GLY A 151 -9.70 -2.08 -7.47
C GLY A 151 -9.88 -1.27 -6.18
N THR A 152 -8.80 -0.83 -5.54
CA THR A 152 -8.86 -0.10 -4.27
C THR A 152 -9.22 1.37 -4.50
N GLN A 153 -10.19 1.89 -3.75
CA GLN A 153 -10.58 3.29 -3.81
C GLN A 153 -9.65 4.16 -2.94
N ARG A 154 -8.98 5.13 -3.59
CA ARG A 154 -8.33 6.24 -2.91
C ARG A 154 -9.37 7.30 -2.60
N ARG A 155 -9.56 7.61 -1.33
CA ARG A 155 -10.67 8.45 -0.86
C ARG A 155 -10.24 9.80 -0.28
N CYS A 156 -8.96 9.93 0.03
CA CYS A 156 -8.38 11.20 0.49
C CYS A 156 -6.91 11.31 0.11
N VAL A 157 -6.37 12.50 0.26
CA VAL A 157 -4.95 12.82 0.13
C VAL A 157 -4.46 13.31 1.47
N ILE A 158 -3.38 12.72 1.99
CA ILE A 158 -2.70 13.18 3.20
C ILE A 158 -1.46 13.97 2.78
N ASN A 159 -1.47 15.26 3.05
CA ASN A 159 -0.29 16.10 2.83
C ASN A 159 0.61 16.05 4.07
N THR A 160 1.74 15.36 3.92
CA THR A 160 2.73 15.20 5.00
C THR A 160 3.82 16.27 5.00
N GLN A 161 3.80 17.19 4.05
CA GLN A 161 4.83 18.20 3.88
C GLN A 161 4.85 19.23 5.02
N PRO A 162 6.00 19.86 5.28
CA PRO A 162 6.12 20.95 6.25
C PRO A 162 5.07 22.04 6.03
N ASN A 163 4.37 22.41 7.08
CA ASN A 163 3.39 23.50 7.07
C ASN A 163 3.48 24.33 8.35
N PRO A 164 4.41 25.31 8.42
CA PRO A 164 4.56 26.17 9.59
C PRO A 164 3.31 26.98 9.95
N LYS A 165 2.43 27.25 8.95
CA LYS A 165 1.22 28.05 9.17
C LYS A 165 0.21 27.37 10.09
N ILE A 166 0.23 26.04 10.16
CA ILE A 166 -0.62 25.25 11.05
C ILE A 166 0.16 24.67 12.24
N GLY A 167 1.39 25.12 12.46
CA GLY A 167 2.24 24.64 13.56
C GLY A 167 2.91 23.28 13.30
N CYS A 168 3.01 22.86 12.03
CA CYS A 168 3.72 21.64 11.61
C CYS A 168 4.96 21.98 10.77
N PRO A 169 6.02 22.59 11.34
CA PRO A 169 7.19 23.03 10.59
C PRO A 169 7.94 21.88 9.91
N ASP A 170 7.85 20.67 10.46
CA ASP A 170 8.49 19.45 9.94
C ASP A 170 7.51 18.50 9.26
N GLY A 171 6.24 18.93 9.11
CA GLY A 171 5.17 18.08 8.58
C GLY A 171 4.61 17.09 9.60
N ILE A 172 3.83 16.13 9.11
CA ILE A 172 3.16 15.10 9.94
C ILE A 172 3.57 13.66 9.55
N TYR A 173 4.68 13.49 8.86
CA TYR A 173 5.16 12.17 8.46
C TYR A 173 5.75 11.39 9.65
N GLY A 174 5.60 10.07 9.64
CA GLY A 174 6.19 9.18 10.64
C GLY A 174 5.61 9.40 12.04
N ASN A 175 6.47 9.48 13.05
CA ASN A 175 6.08 9.68 14.44
C ASN A 175 5.56 11.08 14.76
N ALA A 176 5.76 12.06 13.88
CA ALA A 176 5.22 13.40 14.04
C ALA A 176 3.67 13.41 14.00
N PHE A 177 3.08 12.40 13.40
CA PHE A 177 1.62 12.24 13.34
C PHE A 177 0.99 12.00 14.70
N GLU A 178 1.61 11.23 15.57
CA GLU A 178 1.13 10.93 16.92
C GLU A 178 0.85 12.19 17.75
N ILE A 179 1.74 13.18 17.63
CA ILE A 179 1.66 14.43 18.39
C ILE A 179 0.91 15.55 17.68
N ALA A 180 0.45 15.33 16.45
CA ALA A 180 -0.35 16.31 15.72
C ALA A 180 -1.71 16.50 16.38
N THR A 181 -2.15 17.76 16.47
CA THR A 181 -3.48 18.07 16.95
C THR A 181 -4.56 17.73 15.92
N GLU A 182 -5.81 17.56 16.38
CA GLU A 182 -6.93 17.34 15.47
C GLU A 182 -7.03 18.41 14.37
N GLU A 183 -6.80 19.69 14.71
CA GLU A 183 -6.81 20.79 13.75
C GLU A 183 -5.72 20.62 12.68
N GLN A 184 -4.50 20.25 13.10
CA GLN A 184 -3.39 20.00 12.21
C GLN A 184 -3.66 18.81 11.28
N VAL A 185 -4.22 17.72 11.79
CA VAL A 185 -4.60 16.55 10.99
C VAL A 185 -5.66 16.94 9.97
N ARG A 186 -6.76 17.58 10.41
CA ARG A 186 -7.83 18.02 9.48
C ARG A 186 -7.34 18.99 8.39
N ALA A 187 -6.45 19.89 8.73
CA ALA A 187 -5.86 20.84 7.77
C ALA A 187 -4.92 20.18 6.75
N SER A 188 -4.41 18.97 7.05
CA SER A 188 -3.48 18.23 6.20
C SER A 188 -4.16 17.26 5.25
N ILE A 189 -5.48 17.09 5.33
CA ILE A 189 -6.21 16.07 4.58
C ILE A 189 -7.24 16.71 3.64
N SER A 190 -7.26 16.21 2.41
CA SER A 190 -8.23 16.60 1.39
C SER A 190 -9.01 15.38 0.91
N THR A 191 -10.33 15.51 0.77
CA THR A 191 -11.19 14.45 0.22
C THR A 191 -11.02 14.31 -1.28
N ILE A 192 -11.07 13.09 -1.79
CA ILE A 192 -11.18 12.80 -3.22
C ILE A 192 -12.62 12.37 -3.51
N SER A 193 -13.31 13.15 -4.34
CA SER A 193 -14.72 12.89 -4.69
C SER A 193 -14.97 13.17 -6.16
N PRO A 194 -15.35 12.16 -6.96
CA PRO A 194 -15.44 10.74 -6.62
C PRO A 194 -14.08 10.11 -6.28
N PRO A 195 -14.05 9.01 -5.51
CA PRO A 195 -12.81 8.27 -5.27
C PRO A 195 -12.16 7.79 -6.56
N THR A 196 -10.83 7.80 -6.61
CA THR A 196 -10.05 7.23 -7.71
C THR A 196 -9.67 5.78 -7.40
N ILE A 197 -9.37 4.99 -8.43
CA ILE A 197 -8.98 3.58 -8.27
C ILE A 197 -7.47 3.46 -8.38
N SER A 198 -6.87 2.75 -7.43
CA SER A 198 -5.44 2.44 -7.41
C SER A 198 -5.22 0.92 -7.39
N ASN A 199 -4.12 0.48 -7.98
CA ASN A 199 -3.62 -0.88 -7.84
C ASN A 199 -2.36 -0.85 -7.00
N ILE A 200 -2.27 -1.77 -6.04
CA ILE A 200 -1.23 -1.80 -5.01
C ILE A 200 -0.36 -3.04 -5.21
N LEU A 201 0.95 -2.84 -5.19
CA LEU A 201 1.94 -3.90 -5.15
C LEU A 201 2.71 -3.82 -3.83
N ALA A 202 2.45 -4.77 -2.94
CA ALA A 202 3.13 -4.85 -1.65
C ALA A 202 4.34 -5.78 -1.75
N ILE A 203 5.51 -5.22 -1.44
CA ILE A 203 6.79 -5.93 -1.38
C ILE A 203 7.55 -5.47 -0.15
N SER A 204 8.30 -6.37 0.49
CA SER A 204 9.18 -6.03 1.61
C SER A 204 10.64 -5.99 1.18
N ALA A 205 11.39 -5.05 1.78
CA ALA A 205 12.83 -4.97 1.66
C ALA A 205 13.50 -5.84 2.75
N PRO A 206 14.79 -6.21 2.58
CA PRO A 206 15.56 -6.81 3.65
C PRO A 206 15.59 -5.93 4.90
N TYR A 207 15.59 -6.57 6.06
CA TYR A 207 15.61 -5.87 7.34
C TYR A 207 16.89 -5.04 7.49
N GLY A 208 16.76 -3.78 7.92
CA GLY A 208 17.92 -3.02 8.35
C GLY A 208 18.01 -1.57 7.89
N GLY A 209 17.74 -1.22 6.68
CA GLY A 209 17.71 0.17 6.18
C GLY A 209 18.95 1.04 6.46
N SER A 210 19.92 0.57 7.23
CA SER A 210 21.17 1.28 7.56
C SER A 210 22.35 0.31 7.62
N GLY A 211 23.51 0.73 7.12
CA GLY A 211 24.71 -0.07 7.04
C GLY A 211 24.97 -0.65 5.64
N TYR A 212 25.83 -1.65 5.57
CA TYR A 212 26.19 -2.30 4.33
C TYR A 212 25.26 -3.47 4.06
N TYR A 213 24.66 -3.49 2.86
CA TYR A 213 23.95 -4.66 2.36
C TYR A 213 24.95 -5.76 1.95
N THR A 214 24.66 -6.99 2.34
CA THR A 214 25.40 -8.16 1.87
C THR A 214 25.01 -8.48 0.42
N MET A 215 25.79 -9.35 -0.24
CA MET A 215 25.44 -9.87 -1.58
C MET A 215 24.09 -10.62 -1.53
N GLU A 216 23.79 -11.30 -0.42
CA GLU A 216 22.53 -11.99 -0.21
C GLU A 216 21.36 -11.00 -0.11
N ASP A 217 21.52 -9.89 0.62
CA ASP A 217 20.49 -8.84 0.72
C ASP A 217 20.22 -8.21 -0.66
N MET A 218 21.28 -7.91 -1.42
CA MET A 218 21.14 -7.36 -2.78
C MET A 218 20.42 -8.34 -3.71
N LEU A 219 20.73 -9.63 -3.62
CA LEU A 219 20.06 -10.66 -4.40
C LEU A 219 18.57 -10.76 -4.03
N LYS A 220 18.23 -10.70 -2.73
CA LYS A 220 16.84 -10.66 -2.25
C LYS A 220 16.07 -9.45 -2.80
N VAL A 221 16.69 -8.26 -2.81
CA VAL A 221 16.07 -7.06 -3.40
C VAL A 221 15.77 -7.27 -4.87
N LEU A 222 16.71 -7.81 -5.63
CA LEU A 222 16.54 -8.07 -7.07
C LEU A 222 15.44 -9.10 -7.34
N ILE A 223 15.43 -10.21 -6.60
CA ILE A 223 14.42 -11.26 -6.73
C ILE A 223 13.03 -10.72 -6.36
N THR A 224 12.93 -9.95 -5.27
CA THR A 224 11.68 -9.32 -4.82
C THR A 224 11.14 -8.37 -5.88
N ALA A 225 11.98 -7.48 -6.40
CA ALA A 225 11.60 -6.54 -7.44
C ALA A 225 11.20 -7.25 -8.74
N TYR A 226 12.00 -8.20 -9.20
CA TYR A 226 11.68 -8.98 -10.38
C TYR A 226 10.36 -9.74 -10.25
N THR A 227 10.15 -10.41 -9.12
CA THR A 227 8.90 -11.13 -8.85
C THR A 227 7.72 -10.17 -8.86
N GLY A 228 7.80 -9.07 -8.11
CA GLY A 228 6.71 -8.11 -7.97
C GLY A 228 6.35 -7.41 -9.29
N PHE A 229 7.34 -7.01 -10.07
CA PHE A 229 7.12 -6.33 -11.37
C PHE A 229 6.72 -7.29 -12.49
N SER A 230 6.81 -8.59 -12.28
CA SER A 230 6.45 -9.63 -13.25
C SER A 230 5.11 -10.30 -12.97
N CYS A 231 4.42 -9.89 -11.91
CA CYS A 231 3.11 -10.42 -11.48
C CYS A 231 1.97 -10.05 -12.41
#